data_ccf4f7713155d8409a3f2f3323d19940
#
_entry.id   ccf4f7713155d8409a3f2f3323d19940
#
_cell.length_a   1.000
_cell.length_b   1.000
_cell.length_c   1.000
_cell.angle_alpha   90.00
_cell.angle_beta   90.00
_cell.angle_gamma   90.00
#
_symmetry.space_group_name_H-M   'P 1'
#
loop_
_entity.id
_entity.type
_entity.pdbx_description
1 polymer ?
#
loop_
_entity_poly.entity_id
_entity_poly.type
_entity_poly.pdbx_seq_one_letter_code
_entity_poly.pdbx_strand_id
1 'polypeptide(L)'
;MEYVAPKAITGRIKGEGVDLFPKDNLDERTILSFTITFEPNQTDFSPDTYAAEFKRVVQNTQTFGNAVILIRGHSDPTKTLVDFLKAGMKKGTVTREGDAKSGWKYKLDGKDLDLTATGTVMAAITKGDFAGSDPNPQETMQAALNLSQTRAEAVKKAISAYAKTNKINLDVSQVQPVGVGIREPLVAKPSNMDEAKRNMRVEFRLIRVSPENIKPSDFDY
;
A
#
# COMPACT_ATOMS: atom_id res chain seq x y z
N MET A 1 -12.96 -24.53 1.45
CA MET A 1 -12.58 -23.27 0.83
C MET A 1 -11.85 -23.60 -0.45
N GLU A 2 -12.46 -23.32 -1.56
CA GLU A 2 -11.86 -23.52 -2.88
C GLU A 2 -10.72 -22.50 -3.05
N TYR A 3 -9.53 -22.97 -3.39
CA TYR A 3 -8.37 -22.13 -3.70
C TYR A 3 -8.64 -21.43 -5.03
N VAL A 4 -9.00 -20.17 -4.98
CA VAL A 4 -9.02 -19.32 -6.18
C VAL A 4 -7.58 -18.86 -6.41
N ALA A 5 -6.95 -19.43 -7.44
CA ALA A 5 -5.62 -18.99 -7.86
C ALA A 5 -5.67 -17.49 -8.19
N PRO A 6 -4.80 -16.67 -7.59
CA PRO A 6 -4.77 -15.24 -7.86
C PRO A 6 -4.38 -14.99 -9.33
N LYS A 7 -5.12 -14.11 -10.01
CA LYS A 7 -4.77 -13.63 -11.34
C LYS A 7 -3.47 -12.82 -11.32
N ALA A 8 -2.64 -13.07 -12.29
CA ALA A 8 -1.28 -12.57 -12.44
C ALA A 8 -1.09 -11.05 -12.34
N ILE A 9 -0.03 -10.59 -11.64
CA ILE A 9 0.43 -9.19 -11.63
C ILE A 9 1.63 -9.06 -12.54
N THR A 10 1.53 -8.17 -13.53
CA THR A 10 2.67 -7.78 -14.37
C THR A 10 3.36 -6.53 -13.80
N GLY A 11 4.52 -6.72 -13.15
CA GLY A 11 5.43 -5.65 -12.77
C GLY A 11 6.57 -5.53 -13.78
N ARG A 12 6.82 -4.32 -14.30
CA ARG A 12 8.03 -4.04 -15.08
C ARG A 12 9.15 -3.63 -14.14
N ILE A 13 10.25 -4.36 -14.18
CA ILE A 13 11.55 -3.88 -13.70
C ILE A 13 12.00 -2.82 -14.70
N LYS A 14 11.98 -1.55 -14.33
CA LYS A 14 12.69 -0.49 -15.05
C LYS A 14 14.02 -0.28 -14.34
N GLY A 15 15.09 -0.23 -15.12
CA GLY A 15 16.47 -0.17 -14.69
C GLY A 15 16.70 0.68 -13.43
N GLU A 16 17.57 0.15 -12.56
CA GLU A 16 17.95 0.68 -11.24
C GLU A 16 16.96 0.40 -10.09
N GLY A 17 16.43 -0.80 -10.03
CA GLY A 17 15.65 -1.32 -8.91
C GLY A 17 14.49 -2.18 -9.36
N VAL A 18 14.23 -3.21 -8.60
CA VAL A 18 13.00 -4.01 -8.76
C VAL A 18 11.83 -3.09 -8.47
N ASP A 19 10.93 -2.87 -9.44
CA ASP A 19 9.65 -2.22 -9.15
C ASP A 19 8.84 -3.15 -8.24
N LEU A 20 8.96 -2.93 -6.93
CA LEU A 20 8.24 -3.66 -5.90
C LEU A 20 6.74 -3.32 -5.90
N PHE A 21 6.28 -2.47 -6.83
CA PHE A 21 4.93 -1.94 -6.90
C PHE A 21 4.30 -2.10 -8.30
N PRO A 22 4.15 -3.34 -8.80
CA PRO A 22 3.40 -3.51 -10.02
C PRO A 22 1.96 -3.03 -9.80
N LYS A 23 1.52 -2.08 -10.61
CA LYS A 23 0.11 -1.74 -10.74
C LYS A 23 -0.56 -2.91 -11.43
N ASP A 24 -1.61 -3.40 -10.82
CA ASP A 24 -2.59 -4.34 -11.37
C ASP A 24 -2.13 -5.79 -11.60
N ASN A 25 -2.95 -6.69 -11.11
CA ASN A 25 -3.03 -8.15 -11.29
C ASN A 25 -1.85 -8.96 -10.71
N LEU A 26 -2.19 -10.02 -9.97
CA LEU A 26 -1.24 -10.96 -9.40
C LEU A 26 -0.52 -11.70 -10.53
N ASP A 27 0.80 -11.52 -10.63
CA ASP A 27 1.69 -12.16 -11.60
C ASP A 27 1.70 -13.68 -11.39
N GLU A 28 1.93 -14.45 -12.46
CA GLU A 28 2.21 -15.90 -12.42
C GLU A 28 3.30 -16.27 -11.42
N ARG A 29 4.14 -15.30 -11.01
CA ARG A 29 5.16 -15.44 -9.97
C ARG A 29 4.64 -15.37 -8.53
N THR A 30 3.39 -14.96 -8.31
CA THR A 30 2.81 -14.91 -6.96
C THR A 30 2.37 -16.30 -6.53
N ILE A 31 3.05 -16.83 -5.51
CA ILE A 31 2.78 -18.16 -4.94
C ILE A 31 1.60 -18.10 -3.97
N LEU A 32 1.53 -17.04 -3.17
CA LEU A 32 0.54 -16.85 -2.12
C LEU A 32 0.29 -15.37 -1.89
N SER A 33 -0.97 -15.00 -1.68
CA SER A 33 -1.32 -13.67 -1.18
C SER A 33 -2.47 -13.73 -0.17
N PHE A 34 -2.46 -12.82 0.80
CA PHE A 34 -3.58 -12.57 1.71
C PHE A 34 -3.54 -11.14 2.23
N THR A 35 -4.63 -10.71 2.87
CA THR A 35 -4.77 -9.35 3.38
C THR A 35 -5.03 -9.36 4.88
N ILE A 36 -4.35 -8.50 5.61
CA ILE A 36 -4.57 -8.19 7.01
C ILE A 36 -5.24 -6.82 7.08
N THR A 37 -6.41 -6.73 7.69
CA THR A 37 -7.13 -5.47 7.89
C THR A 37 -6.79 -4.85 9.24
N PHE A 38 -6.83 -3.51 9.31
CA PHE A 38 -6.55 -2.73 10.51
C PHE A 38 -7.71 -1.80 10.81
N GLU A 39 -7.93 -1.53 12.09
CA GLU A 39 -8.82 -0.45 12.51
C GLU A 39 -8.14 0.92 12.30
N PRO A 40 -8.92 2.03 12.32
CA PRO A 40 -8.37 3.37 12.23
C PRO A 40 -7.27 3.59 13.28
N ASN A 41 -6.12 4.12 12.82
CA ASN A 41 -4.92 4.38 13.64
C ASN A 41 -4.29 3.15 14.34
N GLN A 42 -4.83 1.96 14.14
CA GLN A 42 -4.25 0.73 14.65
C GLN A 42 -2.97 0.38 13.88
N THR A 43 -1.93 -0.04 14.60
CA THR A 43 -0.63 -0.50 14.06
C THR A 43 -0.29 -1.92 14.49
N ASP A 44 -0.99 -2.47 15.46
CA ASP A 44 -0.85 -3.82 15.97
C ASP A 44 -2.04 -4.69 15.57
N PHE A 45 -1.85 -5.99 15.60
CA PHE A 45 -2.90 -6.98 15.32
C PHE A 45 -2.58 -8.28 16.08
N SER A 46 -3.57 -9.17 16.19
CA SER A 46 -3.34 -10.48 16.79
C SER A 46 -2.70 -11.45 15.78
N PRO A 47 -1.43 -11.83 15.95
CA PRO A 47 -0.77 -12.79 15.07
C PRO A 47 -1.45 -14.15 15.01
N ASP A 48 -2.11 -14.55 16.09
CA ASP A 48 -2.79 -15.86 16.19
C ASP A 48 -3.94 -16.00 15.19
N THR A 49 -4.60 -14.89 14.87
CA THR A 49 -5.67 -14.83 13.85
C THR A 49 -5.15 -15.26 12.47
N TYR A 50 -3.85 -15.04 12.20
CA TYR A 50 -3.21 -15.30 10.92
C TYR A 50 -2.17 -16.43 10.98
N ALA A 51 -2.21 -17.26 12.02
CA ALA A 51 -1.23 -18.33 12.23
C ALA A 51 -1.23 -19.35 11.08
N ALA A 52 -2.40 -19.66 10.50
CA ALA A 52 -2.52 -20.57 9.37
C ALA A 52 -1.87 -20.01 8.09
N GLU A 53 -2.08 -18.71 7.83
CA GLU A 53 -1.48 -17.98 6.72
C GLU A 53 0.04 -17.89 6.88
N PHE A 54 0.51 -17.53 8.06
CA PHE A 54 1.96 -17.47 8.36
C PHE A 54 2.63 -18.85 8.20
N LYS A 55 1.99 -19.91 8.67
CA LYS A 55 2.48 -21.29 8.45
C LYS A 55 2.65 -21.58 6.97
N ARG A 56 1.65 -21.28 6.15
CA ARG A 56 1.69 -21.50 4.70
C ARG A 56 2.80 -20.69 4.03
N VAL A 57 2.96 -19.43 4.42
CA VAL A 57 4.03 -18.58 3.89
C VAL A 57 5.39 -19.17 4.18
N VAL A 58 5.67 -19.47 5.46
CA VAL A 58 6.99 -19.95 5.88
C VAL A 58 7.31 -21.31 5.27
N GLN A 59 6.31 -22.21 5.14
CA GLN A 59 6.50 -23.48 4.45
C GLN A 59 6.83 -23.31 2.96
N ASN A 60 6.16 -22.36 2.28
CA ASN A 60 6.42 -22.09 0.87
C ASN A 60 7.79 -21.41 0.65
N THR A 61 8.24 -20.54 1.56
CA THR A 61 9.59 -19.94 1.45
C THR A 61 10.69 -20.96 1.56
N GLN A 62 10.53 -22.00 2.36
CA GLN A 62 11.49 -23.11 2.45
C GLN A 62 11.56 -23.92 1.15
N THR A 63 10.43 -24.05 0.45
CA THR A 63 10.34 -24.80 -0.83
C THR A 63 10.94 -23.99 -1.98
N PHE A 64 10.84 -22.66 -1.93
CA PHE A 64 11.28 -21.75 -2.99
C PHE A 64 12.40 -20.84 -2.46
N GLY A 65 13.64 -21.31 -2.48
CA GLY A 65 14.81 -20.57 -1.97
C GLY A 65 15.06 -19.18 -2.58
N ASN A 66 14.44 -18.89 -3.73
CA ASN A 66 14.48 -17.59 -4.42
C ASN A 66 13.17 -16.79 -4.30
N ALA A 67 12.37 -17.04 -3.27
CA ALA A 67 11.14 -16.27 -3.06
C ALA A 67 11.40 -15.05 -2.17
N VAL A 68 10.67 -13.95 -2.46
CA VAL A 68 10.63 -12.74 -1.66
C VAL A 68 9.24 -12.57 -1.07
N ILE A 69 9.19 -12.25 0.21
CA ILE A 69 7.97 -11.89 0.91
C ILE A 69 7.80 -10.38 0.85
N LEU A 70 6.84 -9.91 0.08
CA LEU A 70 6.49 -8.51 -0.02
C LEU A 70 5.33 -8.20 0.93
N ILE A 71 5.51 -7.24 1.83
CA ILE A 71 4.52 -6.80 2.81
C ILE A 71 4.20 -5.34 2.51
N ARG A 72 3.01 -5.08 1.92
CA ARG A 72 2.60 -3.75 1.45
C ARG A 72 1.54 -3.17 2.37
N GLY A 73 1.88 -2.15 3.14
CA GLY A 73 0.94 -1.43 3.99
C GLY A 73 0.21 -0.32 3.22
N HIS A 74 -1.09 -0.18 3.46
CA HIS A 74 -1.94 0.83 2.84
C HIS A 74 -2.69 1.64 3.90
N SER A 75 -3.04 2.87 3.55
CA SER A 75 -3.83 3.77 4.38
C SER A 75 -5.02 4.32 3.60
N ASP A 76 -6.05 4.74 4.32
CA ASP A 76 -7.23 5.36 3.72
C ASP A 76 -6.92 6.79 3.24
N PRO A 77 -7.35 7.20 2.03
CA PRO A 77 -7.05 8.51 1.46
C PRO A 77 -7.94 9.63 2.01
N THR A 78 -9.06 9.35 2.67
CA THR A 78 -10.12 10.32 2.97
C THR A 78 -9.60 11.56 3.67
N LYS A 79 -8.81 11.40 4.72
CA LYS A 79 -8.27 12.53 5.50
C LYS A 79 -7.40 13.44 4.62
N THR A 80 -6.50 12.87 3.85
CA THR A 80 -5.60 13.62 2.95
C THR A 80 -6.39 14.34 1.86
N LEU A 81 -7.40 13.69 1.27
CA LEU A 81 -8.25 14.30 0.26
C LEU A 81 -9.04 15.48 0.82
N VAL A 82 -9.63 15.34 2.01
CA VAL A 82 -10.38 16.40 2.69
C VAL A 82 -9.47 17.58 3.00
N ASP A 83 -8.28 17.34 3.52
CA ASP A 83 -7.32 18.37 3.87
C ASP A 83 -6.81 19.10 2.62
N PHE A 84 -6.56 18.37 1.53
CA PHE A 84 -6.20 18.95 0.23
C PHE A 84 -7.28 19.87 -0.31
N LEU A 85 -8.54 19.45 -0.30
CA LEU A 85 -9.66 20.27 -0.76
C LEU A 85 -9.82 21.52 0.11
N LYS A 86 -9.76 21.39 1.44
CA LYS A 86 -9.87 22.53 2.37
C LYS A 86 -8.74 23.55 2.15
N ALA A 87 -7.50 23.06 2.11
CA ALA A 87 -6.34 23.93 1.92
C ALA A 87 -6.37 24.61 0.54
N GLY A 88 -6.68 23.85 -0.52
CA GLY A 88 -6.77 24.39 -1.88
C GLY A 88 -7.89 25.40 -2.07
N MET A 89 -9.06 25.17 -1.47
CA MET A 89 -10.15 26.15 -1.48
C MET A 89 -9.79 27.43 -0.71
N LYS A 90 -9.12 27.31 0.43
CA LYS A 90 -8.65 28.47 1.20
C LYS A 90 -7.61 29.29 0.43
N LYS A 91 -6.79 28.65 -0.38
CA LYS A 91 -5.80 29.31 -1.25
C LYS A 91 -6.37 29.78 -2.60
N GLY A 92 -7.59 29.36 -2.96
CA GLY A 92 -8.21 29.69 -4.25
C GLY A 92 -7.72 28.84 -5.42
N THR A 93 -6.84 27.85 -5.21
CA THR A 93 -6.35 26.93 -6.24
C THR A 93 -7.36 25.82 -6.54
N VAL A 94 -8.19 25.46 -5.57
CA VAL A 94 -9.30 24.53 -5.75
C VAL A 94 -10.62 25.28 -5.71
N THR A 95 -11.47 25.05 -6.70
CA THR A 95 -12.86 25.54 -6.72
C THR A 95 -13.82 24.38 -6.70
N ARG A 96 -15.05 24.64 -6.24
CA ARG A 96 -16.13 23.65 -6.10
C ARG A 96 -17.39 24.14 -6.79
N GLU A 97 -18.00 23.29 -7.60
CA GLU A 97 -19.28 23.55 -8.28
C GLU A 97 -20.28 22.46 -7.92
N GLY A 98 -21.58 22.77 -8.02
CA GLY A 98 -22.65 21.83 -7.68
C GLY A 98 -23.22 22.05 -6.29
N ASP A 99 -23.98 21.08 -5.81
CA ASP A 99 -24.62 21.08 -4.49
C ASP A 99 -24.73 19.68 -3.90
N ALA A 100 -25.32 19.56 -2.71
CA ALA A 100 -25.49 18.28 -2.03
C ALA A 100 -26.43 17.28 -2.76
N LYS A 101 -27.30 17.77 -3.66
CA LYS A 101 -28.25 16.91 -4.42
C LYS A 101 -27.63 16.44 -5.73
N SER A 102 -26.97 17.34 -6.47
CA SER A 102 -26.32 17.04 -7.76
C SER A 102 -24.92 16.48 -7.64
N GLY A 103 -24.35 16.51 -6.41
CA GLY A 103 -22.98 16.16 -6.13
C GLY A 103 -22.01 17.32 -6.36
N TRP A 104 -20.83 17.22 -5.75
CA TRP A 104 -19.80 18.23 -5.85
C TRP A 104 -18.79 17.87 -6.94
N LYS A 105 -18.52 18.82 -7.83
CA LYS A 105 -17.42 18.75 -8.80
C LYS A 105 -16.32 19.70 -8.35
N TYR A 106 -15.08 19.29 -8.52
CA TYR A 106 -13.92 20.07 -8.11
C TYR A 106 -13.06 20.40 -9.32
N LYS A 107 -12.44 21.57 -9.29
CA LYS A 107 -11.44 22.00 -10.27
C LYS A 107 -10.16 22.41 -9.53
N LEU A 108 -9.03 22.07 -10.10
CA LEU A 108 -7.70 22.49 -9.66
C LEU A 108 -7.14 23.43 -10.74
N ASP A 109 -6.87 24.68 -10.39
CA ASP A 109 -6.39 25.72 -11.32
C ASP A 109 -7.24 25.78 -12.60
N GLY A 110 -8.57 25.72 -12.43
CA GLY A 110 -9.56 25.80 -13.51
C GLY A 110 -9.77 24.51 -14.32
N LYS A 111 -9.01 23.43 -14.06
CA LYS A 111 -9.16 22.12 -14.71
C LYS A 111 -9.92 21.14 -13.83
N ASP A 112 -10.72 20.29 -14.44
CA ASP A 112 -11.46 19.26 -13.70
C ASP A 112 -10.53 18.37 -12.88
N LEU A 113 -10.89 18.17 -11.60
CA LEU A 113 -10.15 17.38 -10.63
C LEU A 113 -10.91 16.10 -10.29
N ASP A 114 -10.40 14.99 -10.78
CA ASP A 114 -10.89 13.66 -10.40
C ASP A 114 -10.21 13.22 -9.08
N LEU A 115 -10.98 13.21 -8.00
CA LEU A 115 -10.52 12.76 -6.67
C LEU A 115 -10.27 11.25 -6.60
N THR A 116 -10.76 10.47 -7.57
CA THR A 116 -10.49 9.03 -7.63
C THR A 116 -9.13 8.71 -8.26
N ALA A 117 -8.59 9.65 -9.02
CA ALA A 117 -7.24 9.60 -9.57
C ALA A 117 -6.19 9.96 -8.50
N THR A 118 -6.04 9.10 -7.48
CA THR A 118 -5.18 9.38 -6.31
C THR A 118 -3.75 9.77 -6.67
N GLY A 119 -3.18 9.21 -7.74
CA GLY A 119 -1.86 9.59 -8.24
C GLY A 119 -1.78 11.06 -8.68
N THR A 120 -2.81 11.55 -9.35
CA THR A 120 -2.92 12.97 -9.77
C THR A 120 -3.05 13.88 -8.56
N VAL A 121 -3.90 13.50 -7.59
CA VAL A 121 -4.06 14.27 -6.35
C VAL A 121 -2.77 14.32 -5.55
N MET A 122 -2.07 13.19 -5.39
CA MET A 122 -0.78 13.15 -4.71
C MET A 122 0.27 14.03 -5.40
N ALA A 123 0.32 14.01 -6.73
CA ALA A 123 1.22 14.88 -7.48
C ALA A 123 0.89 16.37 -7.27
N ALA A 124 -0.39 16.72 -7.21
CA ALA A 124 -0.85 18.08 -6.92
C ALA A 124 -0.46 18.50 -5.48
N ILE A 125 -0.64 17.62 -4.48
CA ILE A 125 -0.23 17.86 -3.10
C ILE A 125 1.30 18.06 -3.01
N THR A 126 2.06 17.22 -3.68
CA THR A 126 3.54 17.29 -3.64
C THR A 126 4.09 18.55 -4.30
N LYS A 127 3.48 18.97 -5.41
CA LYS A 127 3.90 20.18 -6.15
C LYS A 127 3.36 21.48 -5.58
N GLY A 128 2.23 21.40 -4.85
CA GLY A 128 1.58 22.56 -4.28
C GLY A 128 2.36 23.14 -3.10
N ASP A 129 2.29 24.44 -2.94
CA ASP A 129 2.78 25.12 -1.75
C ASP A 129 1.72 25.10 -0.66
N PHE A 130 1.84 24.18 0.31
CA PHE A 130 0.97 24.07 1.47
C PHE A 130 1.68 24.39 2.78
N ALA A 131 2.87 24.98 2.72
CA ALA A 131 3.60 25.42 3.91
C ALA A 131 2.73 26.39 4.74
N GLY A 132 2.61 26.11 6.04
CA GLY A 132 1.78 26.89 6.95
C GLY A 132 0.27 26.81 6.72
N SER A 133 -0.21 25.91 5.83
CA SER A 133 -1.64 25.67 5.67
C SER A 133 -2.19 24.89 6.87
N ASP A 134 -3.42 25.22 7.28
CA ASP A 134 -4.18 24.46 8.26
C ASP A 134 -5.58 24.19 7.69
N PRO A 135 -5.89 22.91 7.37
CA PRO A 135 -5.04 21.73 7.45
C PRO A 135 -3.92 21.69 6.38
N ASN A 136 -2.83 20.95 6.65
CA ASN A 136 -1.74 20.75 5.71
C ASN A 136 -1.84 19.34 5.06
N PRO A 137 -2.17 19.25 3.77
CA PRO A 137 -2.33 17.96 3.09
C PRO A 137 -1.01 17.20 2.87
N GLN A 138 0.14 17.88 2.86
CA GLN A 138 1.45 17.23 2.78
C GLN A 138 1.77 16.47 4.07
N GLU A 139 1.47 17.06 5.22
CA GLU A 139 1.64 16.41 6.52
C GLU A 139 0.73 15.19 6.67
N THR A 140 -0.55 15.31 6.29
CA THR A 140 -1.48 14.18 6.37
C THR A 140 -1.14 13.07 5.39
N MET A 141 -0.63 13.39 4.21
CA MET A 141 -0.13 12.42 3.24
C MET A 141 1.10 11.68 3.78
N GLN A 142 2.04 12.41 4.41
CA GLN A 142 3.22 11.80 5.03
C GLN A 142 2.84 10.94 6.24
N ALA A 143 1.91 11.38 7.07
CA ALA A 143 1.41 10.60 8.20
C ALA A 143 0.75 9.29 7.73
N ALA A 144 -0.01 9.33 6.64
CA ALA A 144 -0.60 8.13 6.04
C ALA A 144 0.47 7.15 5.51
N LEU A 145 1.55 7.68 4.91
CA LEU A 145 2.69 6.88 4.47
C LEU A 145 3.39 6.22 5.66
N ASN A 146 3.69 6.98 6.71
CA ASN A 146 4.33 6.49 7.91
C ASN A 146 3.47 5.40 8.60
N LEU A 147 2.16 5.61 8.73
CA LEU A 147 1.24 4.63 9.30
C LEU A 147 1.24 3.32 8.50
N SER A 148 1.21 3.42 7.18
CA SER A 148 1.24 2.25 6.30
C SER A 148 2.56 1.48 6.40
N GLN A 149 3.69 2.17 6.53
CA GLN A 149 5.01 1.57 6.77
C GLN A 149 5.04 0.84 8.11
N THR A 150 4.57 1.49 9.19
CA THR A 150 4.52 0.90 10.54
C THR A 150 3.69 -0.39 10.56
N ARG A 151 2.55 -0.42 9.84
CA ARG A 151 1.73 -1.63 9.70
C ARG A 151 2.47 -2.75 8.99
N ALA A 152 3.16 -2.45 7.89
CA ALA A 152 3.96 -3.43 7.16
C ALA A 152 5.09 -4.01 8.02
N GLU A 153 5.76 -3.18 8.81
CA GLU A 153 6.81 -3.58 9.75
C GLU A 153 6.26 -4.44 10.90
N ALA A 154 5.08 -4.13 11.41
CA ALA A 154 4.41 -4.94 12.44
C ALA A 154 4.13 -6.36 11.92
N VAL A 155 3.68 -6.49 10.67
CA VAL A 155 3.47 -7.79 10.03
C VAL A 155 4.79 -8.54 9.82
N LYS A 156 5.87 -7.85 9.38
CA LYS A 156 7.21 -8.43 9.29
C LYS A 156 7.68 -8.97 10.64
N LYS A 157 7.52 -8.18 11.70
CA LYS A 157 7.87 -8.59 13.07
C LYS A 157 7.08 -9.83 13.51
N ALA A 158 5.79 -9.87 13.21
CA ALA A 158 4.91 -10.98 13.59
C ALA A 158 5.30 -12.28 12.88
N ILE A 159 5.53 -12.27 11.57
CA ILE A 159 5.93 -13.49 10.84
C ILE A 159 7.32 -13.96 11.25
N SER A 160 8.24 -13.04 11.55
CA SER A 160 9.58 -13.38 12.04
C SER A 160 9.51 -14.04 13.42
N ALA A 161 8.66 -13.52 14.32
CA ALA A 161 8.41 -14.10 15.63
C ALA A 161 7.76 -15.50 15.51
N TYR A 162 6.77 -15.65 14.62
CA TYR A 162 6.14 -16.94 14.33
C TYR A 162 7.14 -17.98 13.86
N ALA A 163 8.00 -17.63 12.89
CA ALA A 163 9.04 -18.52 12.39
C ALA A 163 10.00 -18.95 13.51
N LYS A 164 10.47 -18.01 14.33
CA LYS A 164 11.35 -18.28 15.48
C LYS A 164 10.70 -19.24 16.49
N THR A 165 9.45 -18.98 16.88
CA THR A 165 8.71 -19.81 17.85
C THR A 165 8.53 -21.25 17.34
N ASN A 166 8.28 -21.39 16.06
CA ASN A 166 8.08 -22.70 15.44
C ASN A 166 9.38 -23.36 14.94
N LYS A 167 10.56 -22.78 15.26
CA LYS A 167 11.89 -23.26 14.85
C LYS A 167 12.03 -23.42 13.33
N ILE A 168 11.42 -22.52 12.59
CA ILE A 168 11.45 -22.50 11.13
C ILE A 168 12.54 -21.50 10.71
N ASN A 169 13.44 -21.93 9.82
CA ASN A 169 14.45 -21.04 9.26
C ASN A 169 13.82 -20.12 8.22
N LEU A 170 13.59 -18.86 8.59
CA LEU A 170 13.13 -17.81 7.69
C LEU A 170 14.27 -16.81 7.50
N ASP A 171 14.72 -16.64 6.27
CA ASP A 171 15.64 -15.56 5.93
C ASP A 171 14.91 -14.21 5.97
N VAL A 172 15.17 -13.44 7.01
CA VAL A 172 14.53 -12.14 7.26
C VAL A 172 14.89 -11.12 6.17
N SER A 173 16.00 -11.32 5.44
CA SER A 173 16.38 -10.45 4.31
C SER A 173 15.41 -10.58 3.13
N GLN A 174 14.77 -11.73 2.99
CA GLN A 174 13.72 -11.96 1.99
C GLN A 174 12.38 -11.30 2.34
N VAL A 175 12.23 -10.74 3.55
CA VAL A 175 10.98 -10.10 4.00
C VAL A 175 11.07 -8.60 3.84
N GLN A 176 10.36 -8.06 2.86
CA GLN A 176 10.42 -6.66 2.44
C GLN A 176 9.12 -5.91 2.84
N PRO A 177 9.13 -5.14 3.96
CA PRO A 177 8.01 -4.30 4.36
C PRO A 177 8.07 -2.96 3.63
N VAL A 178 6.95 -2.52 3.05
CA VAL A 178 6.85 -1.27 2.31
C VAL A 178 5.55 -0.56 2.61
N GLY A 179 5.62 0.73 2.98
CA GLY A 179 4.49 1.62 3.08
C GLY A 179 4.09 2.16 1.71
N VAL A 180 2.85 1.94 1.32
CA VAL A 180 2.25 2.44 0.07
C VAL A 180 1.50 3.75 0.31
N GLY A 181 1.13 4.03 1.58
CA GLY A 181 0.31 5.18 1.94
C GLY A 181 -1.07 5.11 1.30
N ILE A 182 -1.48 6.21 0.69
CA ILE A 182 -2.78 6.38 0.03
C ILE A 182 -2.75 6.12 -1.49
N ARG A 183 -1.63 5.66 -2.03
CA ARG A 183 -1.41 5.60 -3.49
C ARG A 183 -2.35 4.63 -4.21
N GLU A 184 -2.71 3.55 -3.56
CA GLU A 184 -3.45 2.44 -4.17
C GLU A 184 -4.65 2.05 -3.29
N PRO A 185 -5.68 2.90 -3.20
CA PRO A 185 -6.88 2.58 -2.45
C PRO A 185 -7.71 1.53 -3.19
N LEU A 186 -8.34 0.61 -2.47
CA LEU A 186 -9.39 -0.27 -3.01
C LEU A 186 -10.67 0.51 -3.28
N VAL A 187 -10.93 1.49 -2.44
CA VAL A 187 -12.05 2.44 -2.59
C VAL A 187 -11.47 3.83 -2.60
N ALA A 188 -11.36 4.44 -3.77
CA ALA A 188 -10.70 5.74 -3.93
C ALA A 188 -11.42 6.88 -3.21
N LYS A 189 -12.75 6.80 -3.10
CA LYS A 189 -13.60 7.79 -2.43
C LYS A 189 -14.59 7.07 -1.51
N PRO A 190 -14.16 6.65 -0.31
CA PRO A 190 -15.06 5.98 0.64
C PRO A 190 -16.21 6.87 1.06
N SER A 191 -17.42 6.31 1.06
CA SER A 191 -18.65 6.98 1.49
C SER A 191 -19.01 6.71 2.95
N ASN A 192 -18.40 5.69 3.54
CA ASN A 192 -18.61 5.27 4.92
C ASN A 192 -17.36 4.61 5.50
N MET A 193 -17.40 4.30 6.80
CA MET A 193 -16.27 3.71 7.53
C MET A 193 -15.91 2.31 7.04
N ASP A 194 -16.87 1.50 6.63
CA ASP A 194 -16.60 0.12 6.17
C ASP A 194 -15.84 0.14 4.85
N GLU A 195 -16.16 1.06 3.95
CA GLU A 195 -15.39 1.30 2.74
C GLU A 195 -13.98 1.83 3.05
N ALA A 196 -13.86 2.77 4.01
CA ALA A 196 -12.57 3.30 4.44
C ALA A 196 -11.68 2.20 5.06
N LYS A 197 -12.25 1.30 5.86
CA LYS A 197 -11.53 0.14 6.43
C LYS A 197 -10.93 -0.78 5.37
N ARG A 198 -11.53 -0.92 4.20
CA ARG A 198 -10.97 -1.70 3.09
C ARG A 198 -9.64 -1.16 2.60
N ASN A 199 -9.41 0.15 2.75
CA ASN A 199 -8.13 0.78 2.43
C ASN A 199 -7.09 0.61 3.55
N MET A 200 -7.51 0.37 4.80
CA MET A 200 -6.64 0.23 5.97
C MET A 200 -6.13 -1.20 6.09
N ARG A 201 -5.23 -1.60 5.20
CA ARG A 201 -4.81 -3.00 5.06
C ARG A 201 -3.31 -3.15 4.88
N VAL A 202 -2.84 -4.37 5.09
CA VAL A 202 -1.54 -4.86 4.65
C VAL A 202 -1.77 -6.03 3.70
N GLU A 203 -1.26 -5.90 2.48
CA GLU A 203 -1.20 -6.98 1.52
C GLU A 203 0.11 -7.75 1.70
N PHE A 204 -0.03 -9.03 1.89
CA PHE A 204 1.09 -9.94 2.02
C PHE A 204 1.19 -10.78 0.74
N ARG A 205 2.37 -10.82 0.12
CA ARG A 205 2.61 -11.55 -1.12
C ARG A 205 3.91 -12.32 -1.05
N LEU A 206 3.86 -13.60 -1.36
CA LEU A 206 5.04 -14.42 -1.61
C LEU A 206 5.29 -14.48 -3.11
N ILE A 207 6.39 -13.93 -3.57
CA ILE A 207 6.73 -13.78 -4.98
C ILE A 207 8.00 -14.58 -5.28
N ARG A 208 7.97 -15.40 -6.35
CA ARG A 208 9.17 -16.04 -6.87
C ARG A 208 9.97 -15.02 -7.69
N VAL A 209 11.26 -14.89 -7.39
CA VAL A 209 12.19 -14.08 -8.18
C VAL A 209 12.85 -15.00 -9.20
N SER A 210 12.73 -14.67 -10.50
CA SER A 210 13.42 -15.43 -11.56
C SER A 210 14.91 -15.07 -11.56
N PRO A 211 15.82 -16.06 -11.68
CA PRO A 211 17.26 -15.80 -11.75
C PRO A 211 17.67 -14.88 -12.92
N GLU A 212 16.89 -14.87 -13.99
CA GLU A 212 17.10 -14.03 -15.18
C GLU A 212 16.97 -12.52 -14.90
N ASN A 213 16.41 -12.14 -13.76
CA ASN A 213 16.28 -10.75 -13.34
C ASN A 213 17.50 -10.26 -12.53
N ILE A 214 18.45 -11.15 -12.23
CA ILE A 214 19.71 -10.81 -11.55
C ILE A 214 20.73 -10.52 -12.65
N LYS A 215 21.08 -9.24 -12.82
CA LYS A 215 22.15 -8.87 -13.77
C LYS A 215 23.53 -9.11 -13.14
N PRO A 216 24.55 -9.48 -13.95
CA PRO A 216 25.92 -9.57 -13.46
C PRO A 216 26.42 -8.30 -12.76
N SER A 217 25.93 -7.13 -13.20
CA SER A 217 26.22 -5.83 -12.56
C SER A 217 25.70 -5.67 -11.14
N ASP A 218 24.79 -6.53 -10.69
CA ASP A 218 24.26 -6.49 -9.33
C ASP A 218 25.24 -7.12 -8.31
N PHE A 219 26.33 -7.71 -8.80
CA PHE A 219 27.42 -8.32 -8.01
C PHE A 219 28.75 -7.58 -8.09
N ASP A 220 28.82 -6.44 -8.77
CA ASP A 220 30.01 -5.60 -8.80
C ASP A 220 30.12 -4.85 -7.45
N TYR A 221 31.08 -5.32 -6.62
CA TYR A 221 31.49 -4.72 -5.33
C TYR A 221 32.59 -3.71 -5.54
#